data_0820d4e699543b85f39bf056245cfee2
#
_entry.id   0820d4e699543b85f39bf056245cfee2
#
_cell.length_a   1.000
_cell.length_b   1.000
_cell.length_c   1.000
_cell.angle_alpha   90.00
_cell.angle_beta   90.00
_cell.angle_gamma   90.00
#
_symmetry.space_group_name_H-M   'P 1'
#
loop_
_entity.id
_entity.type
_entity.pdbx_description
1 polymer ?
#
loop_
_entity_poly.entity_id
_entity_poly.type
_entity_poly.pdbx_seq_one_letter_code
_entity_poly.pdbx_strand_id
1 'polypeptide(L)'
;RVRYENAGNLTVLVVPASDTKPETNVLYQDQAYDMILIAGEFSKFQNELSCMREHLSDNGKLYVADANRLGLKYFAGCQEEYRGGYFAGLENYDKDPERFTEDDRHGEARVYTRKEYEQILKEAGFSGIYSYYPYPDHKFPSCIYSDEYLPGRGELSDNRRNFDRDRLQLFDEKKVFDTVLAEGLFGELANSFLIEAGNRTGEQRVIYSKYSNERARQFAIRTDICKKADGEKSVRKYA
;
A
#
# COMPACT_ATOMS: atom_id res chain seq x y z
N ARG A 1 3.12 -12.90 10.93
CA ARG A 1 3.65 -14.22 10.51
C ARG A 1 2.58 -14.89 9.66
N VAL A 2 2.70 -14.77 8.35
CA VAL A 2 1.79 -15.46 7.41
C VAL A 2 2.15 -16.94 7.44
N ARG A 3 1.22 -17.82 7.80
CA ARG A 3 1.37 -19.26 7.61
C ARG A 3 0.85 -19.60 6.21
N TYR A 4 1.72 -20.05 5.37
CA TYR A 4 1.36 -20.73 4.13
C TYR A 4 1.25 -22.22 4.45
N GLU A 5 0.06 -22.69 4.81
CA GLU A 5 -0.24 -24.11 4.91
C GLU A 5 -0.35 -24.63 3.47
N ASN A 6 0.52 -25.56 3.07
CA ASN A 6 0.62 -26.23 1.76
C ASN A 6 1.39 -25.53 0.61
N ALA A 7 2.24 -24.55 0.89
CA ALA A 7 3.20 -24.11 -0.13
C ALA A 7 4.49 -24.96 -0.03
N GLY A 8 4.53 -26.10 -0.70
CA GLY A 8 5.70 -27.00 -0.69
C GLY A 8 6.98 -26.40 -1.26
N ASN A 9 6.91 -25.20 -1.88
CA ASN A 9 8.02 -24.54 -2.57
C ASN A 9 8.06 -23.02 -2.33
N LEU A 10 7.68 -22.54 -1.15
CA LEU A 10 7.78 -21.12 -0.85
C LEU A 10 9.16 -20.79 -0.26
N THR A 11 9.98 -20.07 -1.02
CA THR A 11 11.19 -19.42 -0.51
C THR A 11 10.86 -17.97 -0.19
N VAL A 12 11.01 -17.54 1.06
CA VAL A 12 10.80 -16.15 1.47
C VAL A 12 12.14 -15.54 1.84
N LEU A 13 12.56 -14.54 1.08
CA LEU A 13 13.70 -13.69 1.42
C LEU A 13 13.16 -12.41 2.06
N VAL A 14 13.55 -12.15 3.30
CA VAL A 14 13.21 -10.92 4.01
C VAL A 14 14.44 -10.04 4.09
N VAL A 15 14.35 -8.85 3.48
CA VAL A 15 15.39 -7.83 3.57
C VAL A 15 14.87 -6.75 4.52
N PRO A 16 15.51 -6.57 5.68
CA PRO A 16 15.16 -5.47 6.56
C PRO A 16 15.54 -4.14 5.92
N ALA A 17 14.68 -3.12 6.04
CA ALA A 17 14.94 -1.77 5.56
C ALA A 17 15.99 -1.01 6.40
N SER A 18 16.57 -1.64 7.44
CA SER A 18 17.53 -1.03 8.34
C SER A 18 18.91 -0.92 7.72
N ASP A 19 19.37 0.31 7.53
CA ASP A 19 20.75 0.81 7.55
C ASP A 19 21.82 0.25 6.62
N THR A 20 21.57 -0.76 5.86
CA THR A 20 22.50 -1.22 4.83
C THR A 20 21.85 -1.00 3.47
N LYS A 21 22.56 -0.26 2.60
CA LYS A 21 22.30 -0.38 1.16
C LYS A 21 22.15 -1.86 0.90
N PRO A 22 21.01 -2.35 0.39
CA PRO A 22 20.92 -3.76 0.05
C PRO A 22 22.14 -4.04 -0.82
N GLU A 23 23.02 -4.93 -0.38
CA GLU A 23 24.05 -5.42 -1.26
C GLU A 23 23.29 -6.13 -2.37
N THR A 24 23.07 -5.41 -3.46
CA THR A 24 22.29 -5.80 -4.62
C THR A 24 22.67 -7.17 -5.15
N ASN A 25 23.87 -7.61 -4.82
CA ASN A 25 24.41 -8.91 -5.25
C ASN A 25 23.84 -10.13 -4.52
N VAL A 26 23.16 -9.99 -3.38
CA VAL A 26 22.63 -11.14 -2.63
C VAL A 26 21.17 -11.46 -3.02
N LEU A 27 20.41 -10.45 -3.46
CA LEU A 27 18.99 -10.59 -3.75
C LEU A 27 18.68 -11.19 -5.12
N TYR A 28 19.62 -11.12 -6.06
CA TYR A 28 19.31 -11.30 -7.49
C TYR A 28 20.17 -12.40 -8.15
N GLN A 29 20.65 -13.39 -7.39
CA GLN A 29 21.39 -14.50 -7.96
C GLN A 29 20.46 -15.40 -8.78
N ASP A 30 20.45 -15.22 -10.11
CA ASP A 30 19.90 -16.13 -11.14
C ASP A 30 18.50 -16.73 -10.87
N GLN A 31 17.66 -16.10 -10.04
CA GLN A 31 16.32 -16.58 -9.72
C GLN A 31 15.26 -15.60 -10.23
N ALA A 32 14.23 -16.15 -10.85
CA ALA A 32 13.01 -15.42 -11.15
C ALA A 32 12.03 -15.54 -9.96
N TYR A 33 11.39 -14.43 -9.58
CA TYR A 33 10.44 -14.37 -8.48
C TYR A 33 9.02 -14.23 -9.01
N ASP A 34 8.09 -15.00 -8.45
CA ASP A 34 6.67 -14.84 -8.74
C ASP A 34 6.07 -13.65 -8.01
N MET A 35 6.68 -13.24 -6.90
CA MET A 35 6.24 -12.08 -6.11
C MET A 35 7.42 -11.38 -5.46
N ILE A 36 7.45 -10.07 -5.58
CA ILE A 36 8.30 -9.17 -4.80
C ILE A 36 7.37 -8.25 -4.01
N LEU A 37 7.62 -8.04 -2.72
CA LEU A 37 6.82 -7.16 -1.86
C LEU A 37 7.71 -6.11 -1.20
N ILE A 38 7.39 -4.84 -1.41
CA ILE A 38 7.91 -3.70 -0.66
C ILE A 38 6.82 -3.29 0.33
N ALA A 39 7.12 -3.36 1.62
CA ALA A 39 6.19 -3.02 2.70
C ALA A 39 6.72 -1.83 3.50
N GLY A 40 6.28 -0.63 3.13
CA GLY A 40 6.78 0.64 3.63
C GLY A 40 8.10 1.08 2.99
N GLU A 41 8.49 2.32 3.24
CA GLU A 41 9.77 2.92 2.84
C GLU A 41 10.12 2.76 1.33
N PHE A 42 9.12 2.77 0.47
CA PHE A 42 9.29 2.59 -0.99
C PHE A 42 10.37 3.51 -1.57
N SER A 43 10.51 4.72 -1.05
CA SER A 43 11.51 5.69 -1.50
C SER A 43 12.95 5.17 -1.47
N LYS A 44 13.24 4.23 -0.58
CA LYS A 44 14.57 3.62 -0.46
C LYS A 44 14.90 2.61 -1.57
N PHE A 45 13.90 2.13 -2.28
CA PHE A 45 14.03 1.06 -3.28
C PHE A 45 13.89 1.53 -4.73
N GLN A 46 13.78 2.84 -4.97
CA GLN A 46 13.52 3.37 -6.33
C GLN A 46 14.61 3.00 -7.34
N ASN A 47 15.87 3.02 -6.92
CA ASN A 47 16.99 2.71 -7.80
C ASN A 47 17.08 1.21 -8.17
N GLU A 48 16.45 0.34 -7.38
CA GLU A 48 16.43 -1.10 -7.59
C GLU A 48 15.20 -1.60 -8.38
N LEU A 49 14.21 -0.75 -8.64
CA LEU A 49 12.96 -1.16 -9.26
C LEU A 49 13.14 -1.79 -10.64
N SER A 50 14.03 -1.26 -11.47
CA SER A 50 14.32 -1.85 -12.79
C SER A 50 14.94 -3.24 -12.65
N CYS A 51 15.85 -3.42 -11.70
CA CYS A 51 16.44 -4.70 -11.38
C CYS A 51 15.40 -5.68 -10.83
N MET A 52 14.52 -5.24 -9.92
CA MET A 52 13.41 -6.06 -9.42
C MET A 52 12.50 -6.54 -10.57
N ARG A 53 12.22 -5.66 -11.54
CA ARG A 53 11.41 -5.99 -12.71
C ARG A 53 12.06 -7.09 -13.57
N GLU A 54 13.37 -7.04 -13.78
CA GLU A 54 14.12 -8.04 -14.55
C GLU A 54 14.13 -9.42 -13.89
N HIS A 55 14.03 -9.45 -12.56
CA HIS A 55 13.98 -10.70 -11.78
C HIS A 55 12.56 -11.20 -11.49
N LEU A 56 11.51 -10.57 -12.04
CA LEU A 56 10.17 -11.13 -12.01
C LEU A 56 10.01 -12.20 -13.09
N SER A 57 9.36 -13.30 -12.73
CA SER A 57 8.89 -14.29 -13.71
C SER A 57 7.90 -13.64 -14.69
N ASP A 58 7.58 -14.31 -15.81
CA ASP A 58 6.67 -13.76 -16.84
C ASP A 58 5.33 -13.25 -16.30
N ASN A 59 4.79 -13.93 -15.30
CA ASN A 59 3.56 -13.56 -14.61
C ASN A 59 3.80 -12.97 -13.22
N GLY A 60 5.06 -12.75 -12.86
CA GLY A 60 5.47 -12.23 -11.56
C GLY A 60 4.96 -10.81 -11.31
N LYS A 61 4.77 -10.47 -10.06
CA LYS A 61 4.23 -9.18 -9.62
C LYS A 61 5.10 -8.55 -8.54
N LEU A 62 5.32 -7.26 -8.67
CA LEU A 62 5.77 -6.40 -7.59
C LEU A 62 4.54 -5.84 -6.87
N TYR A 63 4.51 -5.97 -5.56
CA TYR A 63 3.54 -5.31 -4.70
C TYR A 63 4.23 -4.24 -3.86
N VAL A 64 3.66 -3.06 -3.83
CA VAL A 64 4.12 -1.94 -2.99
C VAL A 64 2.99 -1.58 -2.04
N ALA A 65 3.21 -1.78 -0.74
CA ALA A 65 2.29 -1.36 0.32
C ALA A 65 2.90 -0.20 1.08
N ASP A 66 2.36 1.01 0.91
CA ASP A 66 2.90 2.20 1.54
C ASP A 66 1.81 3.27 1.77
N ALA A 67 2.14 4.29 2.57
CA ALA A 67 1.24 5.39 2.86
C ALA A 67 1.04 6.30 1.64
N ASN A 68 -0.07 7.03 1.63
CA ASN A 68 -0.35 8.06 0.63
C ASN A 68 -0.02 9.44 1.19
N ARG A 69 0.84 10.21 0.53
CA ARG A 69 1.17 11.59 0.93
C ARG A 69 -0.05 12.50 1.10
N LEU A 70 -1.08 12.31 0.26
CA LEU A 70 -2.36 13.02 0.34
C LEU A 70 -3.42 12.26 1.14
N GLY A 71 -3.03 11.26 1.95
CA GLY A 71 -3.97 10.50 2.77
C GLY A 71 -4.78 11.41 3.69
N LEU A 72 -6.10 11.23 3.73
CA LEU A 72 -7.00 12.06 4.53
C LEU A 72 -6.59 12.11 6.00
N LYS A 73 -5.97 11.04 6.52
CA LYS A 73 -5.43 10.98 7.88
C LYS A 73 -4.46 12.12 8.21
N TYR A 74 -3.66 12.57 7.24
CA TYR A 74 -2.69 13.65 7.47
C TYR A 74 -3.37 15.01 7.57
N PHE A 75 -4.40 15.26 6.78
CA PHE A 75 -5.24 16.46 6.92
C PHE A 75 -6.00 16.46 8.26
N ALA A 76 -6.38 15.27 8.74
CA ALA A 76 -7.09 15.11 10.00
C ALA A 76 -6.19 15.19 11.24
N GLY A 77 -4.87 15.39 11.07
CA GLY A 77 -3.93 15.62 12.17
C GLY A 77 -3.11 14.39 12.58
N CYS A 78 -2.91 13.43 11.67
CA CYS A 78 -1.91 12.39 11.83
C CYS A 78 -0.52 12.94 11.51
N GLN A 79 0.49 12.53 12.27
CA GLN A 79 1.89 12.83 11.94
C GLN A 79 2.32 12.06 10.70
N GLU A 80 3.27 12.62 9.98
CA GLU A 80 3.84 12.00 8.79
C GLU A 80 4.56 10.67 9.15
N GLU A 81 4.54 9.73 8.22
CA GLU A 81 4.91 8.34 8.45
C GLU A 81 6.37 8.16 8.87
N TYR A 82 7.29 8.86 8.21
CA TYR A 82 8.72 8.65 8.37
C TYR A 82 9.43 9.77 9.11
N ARG A 83 8.99 11.01 8.95
CA ARG A 83 9.63 12.19 9.56
C ARG A 83 8.96 12.70 10.82
N GLY A 84 7.74 12.22 11.10
CA GLY A 84 7.05 12.47 12.35
C GLY A 84 6.42 13.86 12.51
N GLY A 85 6.61 14.79 11.57
CA GLY A 85 6.03 16.12 11.63
C GLY A 85 4.56 16.15 11.20
N TYR A 86 3.79 17.12 11.69
CA TYR A 86 2.45 17.41 11.17
C TYR A 86 2.57 18.12 9.82
N PHE A 87 1.80 17.66 8.83
CA PHE A 87 1.70 18.24 7.49
C PHE A 87 2.96 18.17 6.62
N ALA A 88 4.07 17.64 7.13
CA ALA A 88 5.35 17.61 6.43
C ALA A 88 5.27 17.02 5.01
N GLY A 89 4.57 15.90 4.84
CA GLY A 89 4.34 15.30 3.53
C GLY A 89 3.46 16.17 2.64
N LEU A 90 2.40 16.78 3.17
CA LEU A 90 1.52 17.68 2.44
C LEU A 90 2.26 18.92 1.93
N GLU A 91 3.20 19.44 2.71
CA GLU A 91 4.09 20.55 2.36
C GLU A 91 5.30 20.10 1.52
N ASN A 92 5.24 18.90 0.93
CA ASN A 92 6.27 18.33 0.05
C ASN A 92 7.65 18.18 0.72
N TYR A 93 7.68 17.98 2.04
CA TYR A 93 8.92 17.82 2.81
C TYR A 93 9.85 19.03 2.72
N ASP A 94 9.30 20.23 2.52
CA ASP A 94 10.09 21.47 2.54
C ASP A 94 10.84 21.57 3.88
N LYS A 95 12.14 21.77 3.78
CA LYS A 95 13.04 21.87 4.93
C LYS A 95 12.86 23.24 5.58
N ASP A 96 11.87 23.37 6.43
CA ASP A 96 11.86 24.44 7.41
C ASP A 96 12.69 23.99 8.62
N PRO A 97 13.91 24.52 8.83
CA PRO A 97 14.79 24.09 9.92
C PRO A 97 14.18 24.32 11.31
N GLU A 98 13.19 25.22 11.42
CA GLU A 98 12.52 25.51 12.69
C GLU A 98 11.44 24.48 13.04
N ARG A 99 10.94 23.73 12.06
CA ARG A 99 9.87 22.72 12.24
C ARG A 99 10.37 21.29 12.41
N PHE A 100 11.61 21.00 12.00
CA PHE A 100 12.17 19.65 12.04
C PHE A 100 13.42 19.64 12.91
N THR A 101 13.38 18.85 13.97
CA THR A 101 14.54 18.64 14.85
C THR A 101 15.52 17.66 14.21
N GLU A 102 16.82 17.78 14.57
CA GLU A 102 17.92 16.92 14.08
C GLU A 102 17.75 15.41 14.38
N ASP A 103 16.68 15.01 15.07
CA ASP A 103 16.36 13.62 15.42
C ASP A 103 15.60 12.88 14.30
N ASP A 104 15.60 13.41 13.07
CA ASP A 104 15.09 12.77 11.85
C ASP A 104 15.94 11.57 11.44
N ARG A 105 15.89 10.50 12.26
CA ARG A 105 16.64 9.25 12.10
C ARG A 105 16.30 8.45 10.86
N HIS A 106 15.29 8.87 10.11
CA HIS A 106 14.84 8.15 8.90
C HIS A 106 15.33 8.77 7.60
N GLY A 107 16.25 9.74 7.66
CA GLY A 107 16.98 10.24 6.51
C GLY A 107 16.11 10.74 5.37
N GLU A 108 16.29 10.19 4.18
CA GLU A 108 15.61 10.61 2.93
C GLU A 108 14.25 9.90 2.70
N ALA A 109 13.75 9.08 3.63
CA ALA A 109 12.49 8.37 3.46
C ALA A 109 11.31 9.34 3.33
N ARG A 110 10.45 9.08 2.33
CA ARG A 110 9.27 9.89 2.03
C ARG A 110 8.15 9.04 1.47
N VAL A 111 6.91 9.49 1.64
CA VAL A 111 5.74 8.93 0.97
C VAL A 111 5.41 9.73 -0.28
N TYR A 112 4.72 9.09 -1.21
CA TYR A 112 4.36 9.66 -2.50
C TYR A 112 2.85 9.76 -2.64
N THR A 113 2.39 10.57 -3.60
CA THR A 113 1.01 10.54 -4.08
C THR A 113 0.82 9.35 -5.02
N ARG A 114 -0.43 8.98 -5.30
CA ARG A 114 -0.77 7.95 -6.29
C ARG A 114 -0.05 8.15 -7.62
N LYS A 115 -0.12 9.37 -8.17
CA LYS A 115 0.48 9.70 -9.45
C LYS A 115 2.00 9.56 -9.45
N GLU A 116 2.65 9.94 -8.36
CA GLU A 116 4.10 9.78 -8.23
C GLU A 116 4.50 8.31 -8.15
N TYR A 117 3.80 7.47 -7.35
CA TYR A 117 4.06 6.03 -7.34
C TYR A 117 3.91 5.41 -8.73
N GLU A 118 2.81 5.73 -9.44
CA GLU A 118 2.57 5.20 -10.78
C GLU A 118 3.64 5.68 -11.78
N GLN A 119 4.08 6.92 -11.70
CA GLN A 119 5.12 7.48 -12.57
C GLN A 119 6.47 6.81 -12.34
N ILE A 120 6.89 6.67 -11.08
CA ILE A 120 8.15 6.01 -10.71
C ILE A 120 8.16 4.56 -11.22
N LEU A 121 7.07 3.83 -11.05
CA LEU A 121 6.95 2.46 -11.54
C LEU A 121 6.97 2.38 -13.07
N LYS A 122 6.32 3.31 -13.78
CA LYS A 122 6.38 3.41 -15.25
C LYS A 122 7.79 3.70 -15.75
N GLU A 123 8.50 4.61 -15.10
CA GLU A 123 9.90 4.93 -15.42
C GLU A 123 10.84 3.75 -15.20
N ALA A 124 10.56 2.90 -14.20
CA ALA A 124 11.24 1.62 -13.99
C ALA A 124 10.87 0.52 -15.01
N GLY A 125 9.94 0.81 -15.94
CA GLY A 125 9.56 -0.07 -17.05
C GLY A 125 8.38 -1.01 -16.78
N PHE A 126 7.65 -0.85 -15.66
CA PHE A 126 6.41 -1.60 -15.42
C PHE A 126 5.28 -1.07 -16.32
N SER A 127 4.54 -1.97 -16.99
CA SER A 127 3.44 -1.60 -17.88
C SER A 127 2.05 -1.89 -17.32
N GLY A 128 1.93 -2.91 -16.46
CA GLY A 128 0.67 -3.31 -15.82
C GLY A 128 0.62 -2.83 -14.38
N ILE A 129 0.21 -1.58 -14.15
CA ILE A 129 0.13 -0.97 -12.82
C ILE A 129 -1.33 -0.87 -12.41
N TYR A 130 -1.64 -1.31 -11.18
CA TYR A 130 -2.97 -1.29 -10.62
C TYR A 130 -2.96 -0.89 -9.15
N SER A 131 -3.80 0.09 -8.78
CA SER A 131 -3.84 0.66 -7.43
C SER A 131 -5.02 0.12 -6.65
N TYR A 132 -4.74 -0.34 -5.43
CA TYR A 132 -5.71 -0.72 -4.41
C TYR A 132 -5.63 0.23 -3.23
N TYR A 133 -6.72 0.31 -2.47
CA TYR A 133 -6.93 1.21 -1.35
C TYR A 133 -7.21 0.42 -0.07
N PRO A 134 -6.19 -0.01 0.69
CA PRO A 134 -6.37 -0.63 1.98
C PRO A 134 -7.03 0.33 2.97
N TYR A 135 -8.10 -0.11 3.64
CA TYR A 135 -8.81 0.69 4.63
C TYR A 135 -8.87 -0.04 5.98
N PRO A 136 -8.61 0.62 7.10
CA PRO A 136 -8.29 2.06 7.24
C PRO A 136 -6.87 2.43 6.82
N ASP A 137 -5.95 1.46 6.75
CA ASP A 137 -4.54 1.65 6.37
C ASP A 137 -3.92 0.32 5.91
N HIS A 138 -2.81 0.36 5.15
CA HIS A 138 -2.13 -0.83 4.64
C HIS A 138 -1.57 -1.73 5.75
N LYS A 139 -1.27 -1.19 6.94
CA LYS A 139 -0.73 -1.95 8.07
C LYS A 139 -1.74 -2.91 8.69
N PHE A 140 -3.02 -2.50 8.75
CA PHE A 140 -4.10 -3.26 9.39
C PHE A 140 -5.41 -3.14 8.60
N PRO A 141 -5.45 -3.58 7.34
CA PRO A 141 -6.65 -3.43 6.53
C PRO A 141 -7.78 -4.33 7.03
N SER A 142 -8.98 -3.78 7.15
CA SER A 142 -10.22 -4.55 7.27
C SER A 142 -10.85 -4.83 5.90
N CYS A 143 -10.63 -3.90 4.96
CA CYS A 143 -11.03 -4.01 3.56
C CYS A 143 -9.92 -3.48 2.65
N ILE A 144 -9.90 -3.98 1.41
CA ILE A 144 -9.08 -3.43 0.33
C ILE A 144 -10.00 -3.14 -0.85
N TYR A 145 -10.11 -1.89 -1.22
CA TYR A 145 -10.89 -1.40 -2.36
C TYR A 145 -10.02 -1.22 -3.60
N SER A 146 -10.65 -0.93 -4.73
CA SER A 146 -9.98 -0.56 -5.98
C SER A 146 -10.84 0.44 -6.77
N ASP A 147 -10.32 0.99 -7.86
CA ASP A 147 -11.11 1.86 -8.75
C ASP A 147 -12.35 1.15 -9.34
N GLU A 148 -12.35 -0.18 -9.41
CA GLU A 148 -13.45 -0.98 -9.93
C GLU A 148 -14.47 -1.39 -8.85
N TYR A 149 -14.16 -1.17 -7.59
CA TYR A 149 -15.03 -1.42 -6.45
C TYR A 149 -14.72 -0.42 -5.33
N LEU A 150 -15.33 0.76 -5.41
CA LEU A 150 -15.19 1.81 -4.41
C LEU A 150 -16.15 1.58 -3.23
N PRO A 151 -15.85 2.11 -2.04
CA PRO A 151 -16.74 2.04 -0.90
C PRO A 151 -18.03 2.83 -1.15
N GLY A 152 -19.15 2.35 -0.58
CA GLY A 152 -20.39 3.09 -0.52
C GLY A 152 -20.38 4.11 0.62
N ARG A 153 -21.34 5.06 0.57
CA ARG A 153 -21.55 6.03 1.64
C ARG A 153 -21.78 5.34 2.98
N GLY A 154 -21.09 5.77 4.02
CA GLY A 154 -21.17 5.23 5.38
C GLY A 154 -20.39 3.92 5.60
N GLU A 155 -19.80 3.31 4.58
CA GLU A 155 -18.99 2.08 4.73
C GLU A 155 -17.66 2.33 5.43
N LEU A 156 -17.06 3.50 5.25
CA LEU A 156 -15.78 3.88 5.86
C LEU A 156 -15.97 4.35 7.31
N SER A 157 -16.56 3.48 8.14
CA SER A 157 -16.90 3.79 9.53
C SER A 157 -15.92 3.23 10.55
N ASP A 158 -15.06 2.29 10.16
CA ASP A 158 -14.03 1.69 11.02
C ASP A 158 -12.78 2.57 11.04
N ASN A 159 -12.96 3.81 11.53
CA ASN A 159 -11.84 4.72 11.72
C ASN A 159 -11.23 4.49 13.10
N ARG A 160 -10.24 3.60 13.17
CA ARG A 160 -9.47 3.34 14.38
C ARG A 160 -8.52 4.51 14.60
N ARG A 161 -8.89 5.37 15.54
CA ARG A 161 -8.01 6.45 15.98
C ARG A 161 -6.76 5.85 16.61
N ASN A 162 -5.61 6.44 16.34
CA ASN A 162 -4.36 6.13 17.03
C ASN A 162 -3.95 4.65 17.00
N PHE A 163 -4.29 3.92 15.94
CA PHE A 163 -3.94 2.50 15.88
C PHE A 163 -2.45 2.26 15.62
N ASP A 164 -1.76 3.22 15.03
CA ASP A 164 -0.33 3.16 14.70
C ASP A 164 0.51 4.23 15.41
N ARG A 165 -0.09 5.37 15.76
CA ARG A 165 0.56 6.48 16.49
C ARG A 165 -0.46 7.47 17.03
N ASP A 166 -0.03 8.26 18.00
CA ASP A 166 -0.83 9.36 18.50
C ASP A 166 -1.02 10.44 17.43
N ARG A 167 -2.23 10.99 17.36
CA ARG A 167 -2.56 12.06 16.43
C ARG A 167 -3.60 13.00 16.99
N LEU A 168 -3.58 14.23 16.51
CA LEU A 168 -4.66 15.18 16.73
C LEU A 168 -5.92 14.69 15.99
N GLN A 169 -7.07 15.19 16.43
CA GLN A 169 -8.32 14.99 15.72
C GLN A 169 -8.86 16.37 15.31
N LEU A 170 -8.55 16.81 14.10
CA LEU A 170 -8.99 18.12 13.61
C LEU A 170 -10.43 18.05 13.09
N PHE A 171 -10.87 16.91 12.57
CA PHE A 171 -12.24 16.66 12.11
C PHE A 171 -12.61 15.18 12.18
N ASP A 172 -13.87 14.86 11.91
CA ASP A 172 -14.37 13.50 11.82
C ASP A 172 -14.12 12.94 10.40
N GLU A 173 -13.06 12.16 10.24
CA GLU A 173 -12.66 11.56 8.96
C GLU A 173 -13.79 10.75 8.31
N LYS A 174 -14.63 10.07 9.12
CA LYS A 174 -15.74 9.27 8.62
C LYS A 174 -16.73 10.12 7.80
N LYS A 175 -17.05 11.31 8.32
CA LYS A 175 -17.97 12.25 7.63
C LYS A 175 -17.32 12.87 6.39
N VAL A 176 -16.02 13.15 6.46
CA VAL A 176 -15.28 13.73 5.36
C VAL A 176 -15.10 12.70 4.24
N PHE A 177 -14.89 11.42 4.56
CA PHE A 177 -14.86 10.37 3.54
C PHE A 177 -16.15 10.27 2.75
N ASP A 178 -17.31 10.47 3.35
CA ASP A 178 -18.58 10.50 2.59
C ASP A 178 -18.58 11.62 1.54
N THR A 179 -18.03 12.79 1.86
CA THR A 179 -17.86 13.91 0.91
C THR A 179 -16.84 13.56 -0.17
N VAL A 180 -15.68 13.01 0.24
CA VAL A 180 -14.61 12.58 -0.68
C VAL A 180 -15.12 11.55 -1.70
N LEU A 181 -15.97 10.63 -1.25
CA LEU A 181 -16.61 9.64 -2.12
C LEU A 181 -17.61 10.29 -3.10
N ALA A 182 -18.42 11.22 -2.62
CA ALA A 182 -19.38 11.94 -3.47
C ALA A 182 -18.71 12.74 -4.59
N GLU A 183 -17.51 13.28 -4.32
CA GLU A 183 -16.71 14.04 -5.27
C GLU A 183 -15.78 13.16 -6.14
N GLY A 184 -15.80 11.83 -5.96
CA GLY A 184 -14.94 10.91 -6.74
C GLY A 184 -13.45 11.01 -6.41
N LEU A 185 -13.08 11.52 -5.23
CA LEU A 185 -11.70 11.79 -4.84
C LEU A 185 -11.09 10.67 -3.95
N PHE A 186 -11.82 9.58 -3.73
CA PHE A 186 -11.38 8.53 -2.79
C PHE A 186 -10.01 7.95 -3.16
N GLY A 187 -9.77 7.67 -4.45
CA GLY A 187 -8.50 7.12 -4.93
C GLY A 187 -7.31 8.05 -4.70
N GLU A 188 -7.52 9.37 -4.63
CA GLU A 188 -6.45 10.34 -4.37
C GLU A 188 -6.23 10.59 -2.87
N LEU A 189 -7.28 10.43 -2.03
CA LEU A 189 -7.26 10.76 -0.60
C LEU A 189 -7.32 9.51 0.31
N ALA A 190 -7.31 8.30 -0.25
CA ALA A 190 -7.14 7.08 0.53
C ALA A 190 -5.86 7.15 1.38
N ASN A 191 -5.90 6.62 2.61
CA ASN A 191 -4.80 6.79 3.57
C ASN A 191 -3.49 6.08 3.15
N SER A 192 -3.60 5.06 2.31
CA SER A 192 -2.46 4.26 1.84
C SER A 192 -2.83 3.52 0.56
N PHE A 193 -1.81 2.95 -0.07
CA PHE A 193 -1.93 2.15 -1.28
C PHE A 193 -1.37 0.74 -1.09
N LEU A 194 -1.93 -0.19 -1.84
CA LEU A 194 -1.31 -1.44 -2.23
C LEU A 194 -1.27 -1.41 -3.76
N ILE A 195 -0.09 -1.22 -4.34
CA ILE A 195 0.07 -1.10 -5.79
C ILE A 195 0.61 -2.43 -6.31
N GLU A 196 -0.09 -3.03 -7.26
CA GLU A 196 0.36 -4.16 -8.03
C GLU A 196 1.01 -3.64 -9.32
N ALA A 197 2.24 -4.06 -9.60
CA ALA A 197 2.96 -3.74 -10.82
C ALA A 197 3.52 -5.00 -11.47
N GLY A 198 3.42 -5.14 -12.78
CA GLY A 198 3.90 -6.30 -13.51
C GLY A 198 4.19 -5.98 -14.96
N ASN A 199 4.71 -6.96 -15.70
CA ASN A 199 4.98 -6.84 -17.13
C ASN A 199 3.71 -6.98 -17.98
N ARG A 200 2.63 -7.57 -17.42
CA ARG A 200 1.35 -7.81 -18.10
C ARG A 200 0.19 -7.61 -17.14
N THR A 201 -0.97 -7.25 -17.68
CA THR A 201 -2.25 -7.27 -16.95
C THR A 201 -2.76 -8.73 -16.91
N GLY A 202 -3.14 -9.20 -15.71
CA GLY A 202 -3.69 -10.54 -15.54
C GLY A 202 -5.11 -10.69 -16.13
N GLU A 203 -5.49 -11.90 -16.52
CA GLU A 203 -6.83 -12.22 -17.05
C GLU A 203 -7.94 -12.11 -15.99
N GLN A 204 -7.60 -12.31 -14.73
CA GLN A 204 -8.52 -12.19 -13.62
C GLN A 204 -7.89 -11.32 -12.53
N ARG A 205 -8.68 -10.42 -11.96
CA ARG A 205 -8.22 -9.49 -10.91
C ARG A 205 -9.15 -9.53 -9.71
N VAL A 206 -8.57 -9.49 -8.52
CA VAL A 206 -9.31 -9.17 -7.29
C VAL A 206 -9.57 -7.67 -7.29
N ILE A 207 -10.83 -7.25 -7.19
CA ILE A 207 -11.22 -5.84 -7.19
C ILE A 207 -11.63 -5.33 -5.81
N TYR A 208 -11.90 -6.26 -4.89
CA TYR A 208 -12.25 -5.98 -3.49
C TYR A 208 -11.89 -7.17 -2.61
N SER A 209 -11.36 -6.90 -1.42
CA SER A 209 -11.19 -7.91 -0.37
C SER A 209 -11.70 -7.40 0.96
N LYS A 210 -12.36 -8.27 1.72
CA LYS A 210 -12.78 -8.01 3.10
C LYS A 210 -12.23 -9.08 4.03
N TYR A 211 -11.68 -8.63 5.16
CA TYR A 211 -11.10 -9.48 6.20
C TYR A 211 -11.96 -9.44 7.46
N SER A 212 -12.30 -10.60 7.99
CA SER A 212 -13.00 -10.73 9.26
C SER A 212 -12.00 -10.75 10.42
N ASN A 213 -11.47 -9.57 10.79
CA ASN A 213 -10.41 -9.43 11.81
C ASN A 213 -10.92 -9.47 13.25
N GLU A 214 -12.25 -9.44 13.47
CA GLU A 214 -12.89 -9.39 14.79
C GLU A 214 -13.19 -10.78 15.37
N ARG A 215 -12.90 -11.84 14.62
CA ARG A 215 -13.17 -13.22 15.00
C ARG A 215 -11.91 -13.92 15.46
N ALA A 216 -12.05 -14.96 16.29
CA ALA A 216 -10.95 -15.86 16.60
C ALA A 216 -10.37 -16.42 15.29
N ARG A 217 -9.06 -16.64 15.24
CA ARG A 217 -8.30 -16.99 14.03
C ARG A 217 -8.88 -18.16 13.25
N GLN A 218 -9.37 -19.16 13.95
CA GLN A 218 -9.99 -20.35 13.36
C GLN A 218 -11.32 -20.08 12.62
N PHE A 219 -11.90 -18.89 12.83
CA PHE A 219 -13.13 -18.42 12.19
C PHE A 219 -12.88 -17.18 11.31
N ALA A 220 -11.61 -16.82 11.13
CA ALA A 220 -11.26 -15.69 10.26
C ALA A 220 -11.60 -16.07 8.80
N ILE A 221 -12.31 -15.18 8.12
CA ILE A 221 -12.75 -15.36 6.74
C ILE A 221 -12.23 -14.18 5.91
N ARG A 222 -11.62 -14.49 4.77
CA ARG A 222 -11.41 -13.51 3.71
C ARG A 222 -12.47 -13.70 2.62
N THR A 223 -13.06 -12.61 2.19
CA THR A 223 -13.99 -12.58 1.05
C THR A 223 -13.41 -11.69 -0.03
N ASP A 224 -13.22 -12.25 -1.22
CA ASP A 224 -12.75 -11.52 -2.39
C ASP A 224 -13.86 -11.40 -3.43
N ILE A 225 -13.97 -10.24 -4.06
CA ILE A 225 -14.71 -10.04 -5.31
C ILE A 225 -13.68 -9.99 -6.43
N CYS A 226 -13.81 -10.93 -7.37
CA CYS A 226 -12.94 -11.05 -8.52
C CYS A 226 -13.67 -10.62 -9.79
N LYS A 227 -12.97 -9.98 -10.72
CA LYS A 227 -13.46 -9.62 -12.05
C LYS A 227 -12.58 -10.27 -13.11
N LYS A 228 -13.20 -10.92 -14.09
CA LYS A 228 -12.55 -11.48 -15.27
C LYS A 228 -12.39 -10.42 -16.37
N ALA A 229 -11.59 -10.72 -17.38
CA ALA A 229 -11.39 -9.84 -18.53
C ALA A 229 -12.71 -9.53 -19.30
N ASP A 230 -13.66 -10.47 -19.32
CA ASP A 230 -14.99 -10.32 -19.92
C ASP A 230 -15.97 -9.47 -19.07
N GLY A 231 -15.52 -9.02 -17.89
CA GLY A 231 -16.31 -8.21 -16.95
C GLY A 231 -17.15 -9.03 -15.96
N GLU A 232 -17.21 -10.35 -16.07
CA GLU A 232 -17.90 -11.21 -15.11
C GLU A 232 -17.29 -11.09 -13.72
N LYS A 233 -18.16 -10.90 -12.70
CA LYS A 233 -17.77 -10.83 -11.30
C LYS A 233 -18.10 -12.13 -10.58
N SER A 234 -17.20 -12.57 -9.72
CA SER A 234 -17.38 -13.74 -8.87
C SER A 234 -16.94 -13.45 -7.44
N VAL A 235 -17.52 -14.16 -6.47
CA VAL A 235 -17.18 -14.04 -5.04
C VAL A 235 -16.45 -15.31 -4.61
N ARG A 236 -15.30 -15.14 -3.95
CA ARG A 236 -14.53 -16.21 -3.33
C ARG A 236 -14.46 -16.01 -1.83
N LYS A 237 -14.63 -17.07 -1.07
CA LYS A 237 -14.46 -17.07 0.39
C LYS A 237 -13.37 -18.06 0.77
N TYR A 238 -12.52 -17.61 1.69
CA TYR A 238 -11.42 -18.40 2.24
C TYR A 238 -11.59 -18.44 3.77
N ALA A 239 -11.56 -19.64 4.35
CA ALA A 239 -11.60 -19.90 5.78
C ALA A 239 -10.20 -20.19 6.32
#